data_38c31f545274af9fdbb252a3b45045f2
#
_entry.id   38c31f545274af9fdbb252a3b45045f2
#
_cell.length_a   1.000
_cell.length_b   1.000
_cell.length_c   1.000
_cell.angle_alpha   90.00
_cell.angle_beta   90.00
_cell.angle_gamma   90.00
#
_symmetry.space_group_name_H-M   'P 1'
#
loop_
_entity.id
_entity.type
_entity.pdbx_description
1 polymer ?
#
loop_
_entity_poly.entity_id
_entity_poly.type
_entity_poly.pdbx_seq_one_letter_code
_entity_poly.pdbx_strand_id
1 'polypeptide(L)'
;MAEHSPATEIRSNAERQVLFLQGPLSPLYKLTGDRLEALGFGVHRINFCAGDWLHWHGKGCVSFKRRPTEWPAFIEDYLRTHGITDLVLHGDQRLYHRVAIEKAIQQDVYVAVTELGALRPGWMTLERNGLSTLSHFPSDPVSIMRIAEAAGQVDLTPKYPSSFWLQTAPDVVYNLTNVFLKPLFPAYQRHTIYPPIQEYLRGAVRLLKEKRRNQAAEHLLASLREKAVRYYVLPLQLEGDFQLRRHSPFDSFEQVLEIVFQSLAEEAPEDVHIVLKSHPLDVGFEDWPGVSKRLADRFGVGDRVHFLDGGGLAKPFEEALGVVTLNSTAGLEALQAGLPVKTLVPAHYDIADLTHQGDLATFWHDPVYPDTDLLSAYIQALAASTQVRGSIHNAEGVVVAADNIARKVAIRDLNSFGSYVDPPPRLARARALGVPL
;
A
#
# COMPACT_ATOMS: atom_id res chain seq x y z
N MET A 1 -1.51 -25.33 -34.50
CA MET A 1 -1.94 -24.02 -35.04
C MET A 1 -1.44 -22.98 -34.09
N ALA A 2 -0.40 -22.26 -34.48
CA ALA A 2 0.19 -21.21 -33.65
C ALA A 2 -0.67 -19.95 -33.77
N GLU A 3 -1.31 -19.56 -32.66
CA GLU A 3 -2.02 -18.28 -32.59
C GLU A 3 -1.00 -17.14 -32.59
N HIS A 4 -1.09 -16.34 -33.64
CA HIS A 4 -0.38 -15.08 -33.75
C HIS A 4 -0.89 -14.12 -32.66
N SER A 5 -0.08 -13.87 -31.64
CA SER A 5 -0.24 -12.68 -30.81
C SER A 5 -0.02 -11.46 -31.72
N PRO A 6 -0.95 -10.48 -31.75
CA PRO A 6 -0.72 -9.29 -32.58
C PRO A 6 0.52 -8.57 -32.08
N ALA A 7 1.50 -8.42 -32.96
CA ALA A 7 2.66 -7.60 -32.73
C ALA A 7 2.17 -6.18 -32.40
N THR A 8 2.34 -5.74 -31.15
CA THR A 8 2.05 -4.37 -30.73
C THR A 8 2.98 -3.48 -31.54
N GLU A 9 2.45 -2.74 -32.51
CA GLU A 9 3.21 -1.73 -33.26
C GLU A 9 3.90 -0.80 -32.24
N ILE A 10 5.22 -0.75 -32.27
CA ILE A 10 6.01 0.13 -31.41
C ILE A 10 5.81 1.55 -31.97
N ARG A 11 4.82 2.26 -31.40
CA ARG A 11 4.61 3.69 -31.71
C ARG A 11 5.88 4.47 -31.38
N SER A 12 6.20 5.47 -32.18
CA SER A 12 7.28 6.40 -31.85
C SER A 12 6.94 7.18 -30.57
N ASN A 13 7.94 7.63 -29.83
CA ASN A 13 7.69 8.41 -28.59
C ASN A 13 6.82 9.64 -28.86
N ALA A 14 6.95 10.27 -30.01
CA ALA A 14 6.15 11.44 -30.40
C ALA A 14 4.65 11.13 -30.61
N GLU A 15 4.30 9.88 -30.88
CA GLU A 15 2.90 9.44 -31.02
C GLU A 15 2.29 8.97 -29.69
N ARG A 16 3.11 8.85 -28.65
CA ARG A 16 2.62 8.42 -27.32
C ARG A 16 2.24 9.61 -26.46
N GLN A 17 1.04 9.51 -25.88
CA GLN A 17 0.47 10.54 -25.02
C GLN A 17 0.28 9.95 -23.61
N VAL A 18 0.98 10.50 -22.63
CA VAL A 18 0.97 10.03 -21.24
C VAL A 18 0.11 10.95 -20.39
N LEU A 19 -0.93 10.39 -19.76
CA LEU A 19 -1.79 11.11 -18.84
C LEU A 19 -1.40 10.82 -17.39
N PHE A 20 -1.17 11.85 -16.61
CA PHE A 20 -0.99 11.77 -15.17
C PHE A 20 -2.27 12.16 -14.42
N LEU A 21 -2.71 11.34 -13.49
CA LEU A 21 -3.73 11.70 -12.50
C LEU A 21 -3.08 12.06 -11.16
N GLN A 22 -3.88 12.13 -10.07
CA GLN A 22 -3.40 12.54 -8.76
C GLN A 22 -2.20 11.72 -8.31
N GLY A 23 -1.10 12.40 -8.02
CA GLY A 23 0.16 11.81 -7.60
C GLY A 23 0.29 11.69 -6.08
N PRO A 24 1.47 11.27 -5.61
CA PRO A 24 1.85 11.41 -4.21
C PRO A 24 2.09 12.89 -3.86
N LEU A 25 2.09 13.20 -2.58
CA LEU A 25 2.30 14.55 -2.06
C LEU A 25 3.78 14.97 -2.15
N SER A 26 4.28 15.02 -3.37
CA SER A 26 5.68 15.31 -3.70
C SER A 26 5.79 15.79 -5.16
N PRO A 27 6.92 16.35 -5.60
CA PRO A 27 7.15 16.74 -6.99
C PRO A 27 7.33 15.55 -7.96
N LEU A 28 7.22 14.30 -7.49
CA LEU A 28 7.51 13.08 -8.26
C LEU A 28 6.91 13.10 -9.66
N TYR A 29 5.60 13.34 -9.77
CA TYR A 29 4.92 13.26 -11.07
C TYR A 29 5.27 14.40 -12.02
N LYS A 30 5.52 15.59 -11.50
CA LYS A 30 6.04 16.68 -12.32
C LYS A 30 7.42 16.34 -12.88
N LEU A 31 8.32 15.84 -12.03
CA LEU A 31 9.65 15.40 -12.45
C LEU A 31 9.59 14.25 -13.47
N THR A 32 8.72 13.26 -13.22
CA THR A 32 8.52 12.14 -14.16
C THR A 32 8.00 12.64 -15.52
N GLY A 33 7.02 13.55 -15.50
CA GLY A 33 6.48 14.17 -16.71
C GLY A 33 7.56 14.92 -17.50
N ASP A 34 8.39 15.72 -16.82
CA ASP A 34 9.49 16.44 -17.46
C ASP A 34 10.51 15.52 -18.14
N ARG A 35 10.78 14.34 -17.54
CA ARG A 35 11.65 13.32 -18.14
C ARG A 35 11.02 12.70 -19.40
N LEU A 36 9.72 12.42 -19.36
CA LEU A 36 8.99 11.88 -20.51
C LEU A 36 8.89 12.92 -21.64
N GLU A 37 8.63 14.19 -21.34
CA GLU A 37 8.65 15.28 -22.34
C GLU A 37 10.04 15.39 -22.99
N ALA A 38 11.12 15.31 -22.21
CA ALA A 38 12.49 15.32 -22.72
C ALA A 38 12.81 14.10 -23.64
N LEU A 39 12.09 12.99 -23.45
CA LEU A 39 12.16 11.80 -24.31
C LEU A 39 11.23 11.90 -25.55
N GLY A 40 10.50 13.01 -25.71
CA GLY A 40 9.63 13.28 -26.87
C GLY A 40 8.17 12.83 -26.71
N PHE A 41 7.74 12.42 -25.50
CA PHE A 41 6.33 12.06 -25.24
C PHE A 41 5.46 13.31 -25.12
N GLY A 42 4.20 13.23 -25.56
CA GLY A 42 3.17 14.18 -25.14
C GLY A 42 2.76 13.90 -23.69
N VAL A 43 2.69 14.95 -22.85
CA VAL A 43 2.37 14.78 -21.44
C VAL A 43 1.16 15.61 -21.07
N HIS A 44 0.21 14.96 -20.41
CA HIS A 44 -1.06 15.49 -19.96
C HIS A 44 -1.21 15.34 -18.44
N ARG A 45 -1.94 16.26 -17.81
CA ARG A 45 -2.27 16.22 -16.39
C ARG A 45 -3.71 16.58 -16.14
N ILE A 46 -4.43 15.81 -15.32
CA ILE A 46 -5.75 16.20 -14.78
C ILE A 46 -5.59 16.46 -13.29
N ASN A 47 -5.98 17.67 -12.85
CA ASN A 47 -6.01 18.11 -11.47
C ASN A 47 -7.44 18.06 -10.94
N PHE A 48 -7.65 17.49 -9.75
CA PHE A 48 -8.96 17.35 -9.12
C PHE A 48 -9.19 18.37 -8.01
N CYS A 49 -8.12 18.94 -7.46
CA CYS A 49 -8.16 19.85 -6.33
C CYS A 49 -7.07 20.92 -6.41
N ALA A 50 -7.14 21.90 -5.52
CA ALA A 50 -6.18 22.98 -5.46
C ALA A 50 -4.75 22.49 -5.09
N GLY A 51 -4.65 21.46 -4.25
CA GLY A 51 -3.37 20.83 -3.93
C GLY A 51 -2.70 20.16 -5.13
N ASP A 52 -3.47 19.51 -5.99
CA ASP A 52 -2.93 18.95 -7.25
C ASP A 52 -2.41 20.06 -8.16
N TRP A 53 -3.21 21.14 -8.30
CA TRP A 53 -2.85 22.31 -9.10
C TRP A 53 -1.57 22.99 -8.56
N LEU A 54 -1.39 23.03 -7.24
CA LEU A 54 -0.18 23.56 -6.62
C LEU A 54 1.07 22.77 -7.02
N HIS A 55 0.96 21.45 -7.03
CA HIS A 55 2.08 20.57 -7.40
C HIS A 55 2.40 20.58 -8.89
N TRP A 56 1.37 20.70 -9.74
CA TRP A 56 1.59 20.69 -11.20
C TRP A 56 0.48 21.42 -11.94
N HIS A 57 0.84 22.54 -12.57
CA HIS A 57 -0.03 23.36 -13.38
C HIS A 57 0.70 23.87 -14.65
N GLY A 58 -0.03 24.48 -15.58
CA GLY A 58 0.52 25.04 -16.82
C GLY A 58 0.15 24.24 -18.07
N LYS A 59 1.05 24.19 -19.03
CA LYS A 59 0.82 23.52 -20.32
C LYS A 59 0.48 22.03 -20.11
N GLY A 60 -0.46 21.50 -20.86
CA GLY A 60 -0.90 20.11 -20.77
C GLY A 60 -1.76 19.79 -19.54
N CYS A 61 -2.05 20.78 -18.67
CA CYS A 61 -2.83 20.57 -17.44
C CYS A 61 -4.29 20.99 -17.63
N VAL A 62 -5.21 20.12 -17.21
CA VAL A 62 -6.65 20.37 -17.16
C VAL A 62 -7.15 20.21 -15.73
N SER A 63 -8.11 21.04 -15.31
CA SER A 63 -8.75 20.90 -13.99
C SER A 63 -10.14 20.31 -14.14
N PHE A 64 -10.37 19.15 -13.53
CA PHE A 64 -11.69 18.55 -13.43
C PHE A 64 -12.45 19.19 -12.25
N LYS A 65 -13.40 20.08 -12.55
CA LYS A 65 -14.18 20.83 -11.55
C LYS A 65 -15.65 20.41 -11.49
N ARG A 66 -16.02 19.40 -12.29
CA ARG A 66 -17.39 18.87 -12.39
C ARG A 66 -17.70 17.90 -11.22
N ARG A 67 -18.95 17.48 -11.11
CA ARG A 67 -19.37 16.51 -10.10
C ARG A 67 -18.70 15.14 -10.35
N PRO A 68 -18.40 14.37 -9.30
CA PRO A 68 -17.81 13.02 -9.46
C PRO A 68 -18.63 12.08 -10.36
N THR A 69 -19.96 12.27 -10.42
CA THR A 69 -20.85 11.49 -11.30
C THR A 69 -20.61 11.74 -12.79
N GLU A 70 -20.00 12.86 -13.17
CA GLU A 70 -19.63 13.18 -14.56
C GLU A 70 -18.23 12.65 -14.93
N TRP A 71 -17.48 12.15 -13.96
CA TRP A 71 -16.11 11.72 -14.16
C TRP A 71 -15.96 10.55 -15.16
N PRO A 72 -16.80 9.48 -15.11
CA PRO A 72 -16.68 8.36 -16.03
C PRO A 72 -16.77 8.78 -17.50
N ALA A 73 -17.75 9.61 -17.85
CA ALA A 73 -17.91 10.09 -19.21
C ALA A 73 -16.79 11.06 -19.62
N PHE A 74 -16.34 11.92 -18.68
CA PHE A 74 -15.27 12.87 -18.95
C PHE A 74 -13.94 12.15 -19.24
N ILE A 75 -13.54 11.18 -18.40
CA ILE A 75 -12.26 10.49 -18.57
C ILE A 75 -12.28 9.62 -19.84
N GLU A 76 -13.38 8.93 -20.11
CA GLU A 76 -13.55 8.12 -21.32
C GLU A 76 -13.38 8.96 -22.60
N ASP A 77 -14.00 10.11 -22.65
CA ASP A 77 -13.88 11.05 -23.77
C ASP A 77 -12.47 11.67 -23.84
N TYR A 78 -11.88 12.02 -22.70
CA TYR A 78 -10.52 12.59 -22.63
C TYR A 78 -9.48 11.63 -23.16
N LEU A 79 -9.51 10.37 -22.77
CA LEU A 79 -8.59 9.33 -23.23
C LEU A 79 -8.64 9.21 -24.75
N ARG A 80 -9.84 9.13 -25.31
CA ARG A 80 -10.08 9.00 -26.75
C ARG A 80 -9.68 10.25 -27.53
N THR A 81 -10.12 11.43 -27.09
CA THR A 81 -9.97 12.70 -27.84
C THR A 81 -8.51 13.15 -27.89
N HIS A 82 -7.74 12.89 -26.82
CA HIS A 82 -6.33 13.24 -26.74
C HIS A 82 -5.40 12.10 -27.15
N GLY A 83 -5.94 10.97 -27.61
CA GLY A 83 -5.15 9.81 -28.03
C GLY A 83 -4.23 9.29 -26.93
N ILE A 84 -4.71 9.30 -25.67
CA ILE A 84 -3.91 8.86 -24.53
C ILE A 84 -3.53 7.38 -24.71
N THR A 85 -2.24 7.11 -24.63
CA THR A 85 -1.68 5.76 -24.79
C THR A 85 -1.21 5.15 -23.47
N ASP A 86 -0.92 5.99 -22.50
CA ASP A 86 -0.39 5.58 -21.19
C ASP A 86 -1.02 6.41 -20.09
N LEU A 87 -1.41 5.76 -19.00
CA LEU A 87 -2.02 6.38 -17.81
C LEU A 87 -1.14 6.12 -16.59
N VAL A 88 -0.75 7.16 -15.87
CA VAL A 88 0.05 7.07 -14.64
C VAL A 88 -0.71 7.68 -13.47
N LEU A 89 -0.84 6.91 -12.38
CA LEU A 89 -1.57 7.36 -11.19
C LEU A 89 -1.01 6.73 -9.90
N HIS A 90 -1.34 7.33 -8.74
CA HIS A 90 -0.86 6.89 -7.42
C HIS A 90 -1.99 6.31 -6.58
N GLY A 91 -1.91 5.01 -6.28
CA GLY A 91 -2.99 4.24 -5.64
C GLY A 91 -4.15 3.99 -6.60
N ASP A 92 -4.52 2.74 -6.77
CA ASP A 92 -5.55 2.29 -7.73
C ASP A 92 -6.99 2.49 -7.23
N GLN A 93 -7.20 2.54 -5.90
CA GLN A 93 -8.54 2.51 -5.29
C GLN A 93 -9.15 3.89 -4.96
N ARG A 94 -8.45 5.01 -5.26
CA ARG A 94 -9.06 6.34 -5.15
C ARG A 94 -10.24 6.45 -6.12
N LEU A 95 -11.30 7.15 -5.72
CA LEU A 95 -12.54 7.29 -6.50
C LEU A 95 -12.30 7.58 -7.99
N TYR A 96 -11.50 8.60 -8.29
CA TYR A 96 -11.22 9.00 -9.67
C TYR A 96 -10.28 8.02 -10.39
N HIS A 97 -9.37 7.39 -9.66
CA HIS A 97 -8.37 6.47 -10.23
C HIS A 97 -9.00 5.15 -10.65
N ARG A 98 -9.81 4.54 -9.80
CA ARG A 98 -10.48 3.28 -10.12
C ARG A 98 -11.27 3.35 -11.42
N VAL A 99 -12.08 4.41 -11.56
CA VAL A 99 -12.85 4.63 -12.79
C VAL A 99 -11.94 4.88 -14.00
N ALA A 100 -10.87 5.65 -13.81
CA ALA A 100 -9.91 5.91 -14.90
C ALA A 100 -9.18 4.66 -15.35
N ILE A 101 -8.79 3.76 -14.43
CA ILE A 101 -8.17 2.47 -14.76
C ILE A 101 -9.14 1.61 -15.58
N GLU A 102 -10.40 1.50 -15.13
CA GLU A 102 -11.42 0.75 -15.85
C GLU A 102 -11.59 1.26 -17.29
N LYS A 103 -11.74 2.59 -17.47
CA LYS A 103 -11.90 3.21 -18.79
C LYS A 103 -10.65 3.12 -19.66
N ALA A 104 -9.47 3.17 -19.04
CA ALA A 104 -8.20 3.02 -19.71
C ALA A 104 -8.01 1.59 -20.26
N ILE A 105 -8.29 0.58 -19.45
CA ILE A 105 -8.21 -0.83 -19.87
C ILE A 105 -9.19 -1.11 -21.01
N GLN A 106 -10.43 -0.58 -20.94
CA GLN A 106 -11.44 -0.73 -22.01
C GLN A 106 -10.98 -0.10 -23.35
N GLN A 107 -10.03 0.82 -23.35
CA GLN A 107 -9.49 1.50 -24.53
C GLN A 107 -8.04 1.10 -24.85
N ASP A 108 -7.55 -0.02 -24.31
CA ASP A 108 -6.18 -0.53 -24.51
C ASP A 108 -5.08 0.47 -24.12
N VAL A 109 -5.37 1.38 -23.17
CA VAL A 109 -4.40 2.30 -22.60
C VAL A 109 -3.52 1.57 -21.59
N TYR A 110 -2.21 1.73 -21.67
CA TYR A 110 -1.25 1.12 -20.76
C TYR A 110 -1.27 1.82 -19.41
N VAL A 111 -1.67 1.13 -18.34
CA VAL A 111 -1.85 1.71 -17.02
C VAL A 111 -0.65 1.40 -16.12
N ALA A 112 -0.01 2.45 -15.60
CA ALA A 112 1.06 2.39 -14.61
C ALA A 112 0.56 2.92 -13.26
N VAL A 113 0.54 2.07 -12.25
CA VAL A 113 0.11 2.41 -10.90
C VAL A 113 1.33 2.50 -10.00
N THR A 114 1.50 3.63 -9.31
CA THR A 114 2.55 3.81 -8.31
C THR A 114 1.96 3.74 -6.90
N GLU A 115 2.77 3.32 -5.93
CA GLU A 115 2.47 3.37 -4.51
C GLU A 115 3.78 3.45 -3.70
N LEU A 116 3.68 3.65 -2.39
CA LEU A 116 4.82 3.48 -1.50
C LEU A 116 5.37 2.05 -1.63
N GLY A 117 6.69 1.90 -1.63
CA GLY A 117 7.32 0.61 -1.81
C GLY A 117 6.98 -0.39 -0.70
N ALA A 118 6.88 -1.67 -1.07
CA ALA A 118 6.78 -2.77 -0.13
C ALA A 118 8.14 -3.02 0.57
N LEU A 119 9.24 -2.78 -0.14
CA LEU A 119 10.61 -2.92 0.35
C LEU A 119 11.12 -1.54 0.80
N ARG A 120 10.92 -1.17 2.07
CA ARG A 120 11.35 0.13 2.64
C ARG A 120 12.65 0.00 3.43
N PRO A 121 13.46 1.09 3.51
CA PRO A 121 13.35 2.38 2.82
C PRO A 121 13.91 2.34 1.38
N GLY A 122 13.57 3.38 0.60
CA GLY A 122 14.22 3.64 -0.69
C GLY A 122 13.68 2.87 -1.89
N TRP A 123 12.44 2.41 -1.81
CA TRP A 123 11.71 1.78 -2.89
C TRP A 123 10.31 2.37 -3.06
N MET A 124 9.82 2.34 -4.28
CA MET A 124 8.43 2.62 -4.63
C MET A 124 7.87 1.46 -5.46
N THR A 125 6.62 1.15 -5.26
CA THR A 125 5.88 0.21 -6.10
C THR A 125 5.52 0.86 -7.42
N LEU A 126 5.67 0.11 -8.51
CA LEU A 126 5.26 0.47 -9.85
C LEU A 126 4.77 -0.79 -10.56
N GLU A 127 3.45 -0.92 -10.68
CA GLU A 127 2.81 -2.10 -11.27
C GLU A 127 1.86 -1.72 -12.41
N ARG A 128 1.58 -2.69 -13.27
CA ARG A 128 0.61 -2.55 -14.35
C ARG A 128 -0.79 -2.88 -13.85
N ASN A 129 -1.77 -2.04 -14.18
CA ASN A 129 -3.21 -2.19 -14.01
C ASN A 129 -3.76 -2.16 -12.57
N GLY A 130 -3.04 -2.59 -11.56
CA GLY A 130 -3.57 -2.64 -10.19
C GLY A 130 -2.54 -3.04 -9.15
N LEU A 131 -2.92 -2.93 -7.88
CA LEU A 131 -2.10 -3.19 -6.70
C LEU A 131 -2.80 -4.17 -5.75
N SER A 132 -2.10 -4.68 -4.76
CA SER A 132 -2.65 -5.52 -3.68
C SER A 132 -3.41 -6.74 -4.21
N THR A 133 -4.71 -6.87 -3.95
CA THR A 133 -5.55 -7.95 -4.48
C THR A 133 -5.73 -7.89 -6.01
N LEU A 134 -5.51 -6.72 -6.61
CA LEU A 134 -5.52 -6.49 -8.05
C LEU A 134 -4.12 -6.53 -8.67
N SER A 135 -3.08 -6.80 -7.88
CA SER A 135 -1.72 -6.96 -8.40
C SER A 135 -1.65 -8.20 -9.30
N HIS A 136 -1.04 -8.02 -10.45
CA HIS A 136 -0.74 -9.09 -11.41
C HIS A 136 0.56 -9.85 -11.08
N PHE A 137 1.25 -9.51 -9.98
CA PHE A 137 2.43 -10.25 -9.53
C PHE A 137 2.03 -11.69 -9.12
N PRO A 138 2.80 -12.73 -9.52
CA PRO A 138 2.48 -14.12 -9.24
C PRO A 138 2.27 -14.43 -7.76
N SER A 139 1.50 -15.46 -7.47
CA SER A 139 1.27 -15.97 -6.11
C SER A 139 1.74 -17.43 -5.93
N ASP A 140 2.43 -17.98 -6.92
CA ASP A 140 2.97 -19.34 -6.83
C ASP A 140 4.49 -19.34 -6.67
N PRO A 141 5.06 -20.24 -5.82
CA PRO A 141 6.48 -20.29 -5.54
C PRO A 141 7.35 -20.52 -6.78
N VAL A 142 6.90 -21.36 -7.72
CA VAL A 142 7.68 -21.72 -8.92
C VAL A 142 7.91 -20.51 -9.82
N SER A 143 6.88 -19.72 -10.07
CA SER A 143 6.98 -18.49 -10.86
C SER A 143 7.88 -17.47 -10.17
N ILE A 144 7.79 -17.34 -8.84
CA ILE A 144 8.63 -16.41 -8.05
C ILE A 144 10.11 -16.79 -8.15
N MET A 145 10.44 -18.06 -7.96
CA MET A 145 11.82 -18.56 -8.09
C MET A 145 12.38 -18.28 -9.50
N ARG A 146 11.59 -18.56 -10.54
CA ARG A 146 11.97 -18.29 -11.93
C ARG A 146 12.21 -16.80 -12.22
N ILE A 147 11.38 -15.92 -11.69
CA ILE A 147 11.55 -14.46 -11.85
C ILE A 147 12.82 -13.99 -11.14
N ALA A 148 13.07 -14.47 -9.92
CA ALA A 148 14.27 -14.13 -9.17
C ALA A 148 15.54 -14.60 -9.90
N GLU A 149 15.54 -15.82 -10.44
CA GLU A 149 16.64 -16.34 -11.25
C GLU A 149 16.88 -15.51 -12.52
N ALA A 150 15.81 -15.19 -13.26
CA ALA A 150 15.89 -14.37 -14.47
C ALA A 150 16.36 -12.93 -14.21
N ALA A 151 16.00 -12.36 -13.07
CA ALA A 151 16.40 -11.01 -12.67
C ALA A 151 17.86 -10.92 -12.21
N GLY A 152 18.41 -12.03 -11.69
CA GLY A 152 19.74 -12.06 -11.08
C GLY A 152 19.79 -11.28 -9.76
N GLN A 153 20.99 -10.88 -9.34
CA GLN A 153 21.17 -10.14 -8.09
C GLN A 153 20.69 -8.72 -8.18
N VAL A 154 19.84 -8.31 -7.22
CA VAL A 154 19.35 -6.96 -7.04
C VAL A 154 20.03 -6.33 -5.83
N ASP A 155 20.51 -5.08 -5.97
CA ASP A 155 21.03 -4.32 -4.81
C ASP A 155 19.88 -3.94 -3.87
N LEU A 156 19.75 -4.65 -2.76
CA LEU A 156 18.74 -4.42 -1.73
C LEU A 156 19.19 -3.49 -0.60
N THR A 157 20.41 -2.94 -0.69
CA THR A 157 20.96 -2.05 0.33
C THR A 157 19.98 -0.90 0.62
N PRO A 158 19.64 -0.64 1.90
CA PRO A 158 18.77 0.48 2.26
C PRO A 158 19.35 1.82 1.80
N LYS A 159 18.56 2.60 1.05
CA LYS A 159 18.92 3.92 0.53
C LYS A 159 17.76 4.89 0.73
N TYR A 160 18.02 6.19 0.63
CA TYR A 160 17.00 7.25 0.66
C TYR A 160 16.08 7.17 1.88
N PRO A 161 16.62 7.26 3.11
CA PRO A 161 15.80 7.23 4.32
C PRO A 161 14.77 8.35 4.31
N SER A 162 13.59 8.07 4.84
CA SER A 162 12.50 9.05 4.90
C SER A 162 12.84 10.20 5.85
N SER A 163 12.60 11.43 5.41
CA SER A 163 12.67 12.63 6.22
C SER A 163 11.28 12.98 6.76
N PHE A 164 11.17 13.15 8.08
CA PHE A 164 9.92 13.59 8.71
C PHE A 164 9.37 14.88 8.07
N TRP A 165 10.25 15.87 7.82
CA TRP A 165 9.83 17.14 7.23
C TRP A 165 9.39 17.02 5.79
N LEU A 166 10.03 16.16 4.98
CA LEU A 166 9.63 15.90 3.60
C LEU A 166 8.35 15.05 3.49
N GLN A 167 7.99 14.36 4.55
CA GLN A 167 6.71 13.68 4.64
C GLN A 167 5.60 14.62 5.11
N THR A 168 5.84 15.38 6.18
CA THR A 168 4.80 16.15 6.87
C THR A 168 4.50 17.50 6.20
N ALA A 169 5.53 18.27 5.81
CA ALA A 169 5.30 19.61 5.28
C ALA A 169 4.51 19.61 3.95
N PRO A 170 4.81 18.75 2.95
CA PRO A 170 4.00 18.67 1.74
C PRO A 170 2.55 18.25 2.02
N ASP A 171 2.32 17.33 2.96
CA ASP A 171 1.00 16.90 3.36
C ASP A 171 0.18 18.04 3.97
N VAL A 172 0.77 18.78 4.91
CA VAL A 172 0.12 19.95 5.53
C VAL A 172 -0.20 21.01 4.48
N VAL A 173 0.77 21.38 3.63
CA VAL A 173 0.59 22.39 2.58
C VAL A 173 -0.51 21.98 1.61
N TYR A 174 -0.49 20.74 1.13
CA TYR A 174 -1.49 20.21 0.21
C TYR A 174 -2.90 20.27 0.80
N ASN A 175 -3.08 19.76 2.02
CA ASN A 175 -4.38 19.68 2.65
C ASN A 175 -4.92 21.07 3.05
N LEU A 176 -4.08 21.96 3.58
CA LEU A 176 -4.48 23.35 3.87
C LEU A 176 -4.86 24.10 2.59
N THR A 177 -4.10 23.92 1.51
CA THR A 177 -4.46 24.47 0.18
C THR A 177 -5.84 24.00 -0.25
N ASN A 178 -6.16 22.73 -0.08
CA ASN A 178 -7.49 22.18 -0.40
C ASN A 178 -8.60 22.70 0.50
N VAL A 179 -8.31 23.00 1.77
CA VAL A 179 -9.29 23.62 2.69
C VAL A 179 -9.57 25.06 2.30
N PHE A 180 -8.52 25.88 2.13
CA PHE A 180 -8.68 27.32 1.88
C PHE A 180 -9.14 27.63 0.45
N LEU A 181 -8.71 26.84 -0.54
CA LEU A 181 -9.07 27.04 -1.94
C LEU A 181 -10.18 26.10 -2.41
N LYS A 182 -10.96 25.55 -1.47
CA LYS A 182 -12.13 24.70 -1.78
C LYS A 182 -13.10 25.34 -2.80
N PRO A 183 -13.38 26.67 -2.78
CA PRO A 183 -14.25 27.28 -3.77
C PRO A 183 -13.79 27.15 -5.23
N LEU A 184 -12.49 26.95 -5.48
CA LEU A 184 -11.96 26.73 -6.83
C LEU A 184 -12.24 25.33 -7.37
N PHE A 185 -12.50 24.36 -6.47
CA PHE A 185 -12.81 22.96 -6.77
C PHE A 185 -13.97 22.47 -5.89
N PRO A 186 -15.18 23.07 -6.04
CA PRO A 186 -16.29 22.87 -5.08
C PRO A 186 -16.82 21.43 -5.07
N ALA A 187 -16.71 20.71 -6.19
CA ALA A 187 -17.22 19.35 -6.35
C ALA A 187 -16.17 18.25 -6.04
N TYR A 188 -14.93 18.63 -5.69
CA TYR A 188 -13.90 17.63 -5.36
C TYR A 188 -14.27 16.78 -4.15
N GLN A 189 -14.26 15.48 -4.33
CA GLN A 189 -14.47 14.49 -3.27
C GLN A 189 -13.13 13.91 -2.83
N ARG A 190 -12.78 14.16 -1.57
CA ARG A 190 -11.54 13.64 -0.96
C ARG A 190 -11.63 12.13 -0.76
N HIS A 191 -10.48 11.48 -0.83
CA HIS A 191 -10.34 10.05 -0.53
C HIS A 191 -10.08 9.77 0.95
N THR A 192 -9.55 10.75 1.71
CA THR A 192 -9.31 10.62 3.16
C THR A 192 -10.60 10.85 3.95
N ILE A 193 -10.77 10.10 5.06
CA ILE A 193 -12.00 10.12 5.86
C ILE A 193 -12.00 11.20 6.95
N TYR A 194 -10.84 11.57 7.47
CA TYR A 194 -10.75 12.53 8.57
C TYR A 194 -10.56 13.96 8.09
N PRO A 195 -11.09 14.97 8.83
CA PRO A 195 -10.83 16.38 8.56
C PRO A 195 -9.35 16.71 8.84
N PRO A 196 -8.60 17.35 7.90
CA PRO A 196 -7.16 17.56 8.05
C PRO A 196 -6.78 18.39 9.27
N ILE A 197 -7.54 19.45 9.56
CA ILE A 197 -7.24 20.33 10.71
C ILE A 197 -7.30 19.54 12.01
N GLN A 198 -8.32 18.70 12.19
CA GLN A 198 -8.46 17.86 13.38
C GLN A 198 -7.34 16.81 13.44
N GLU A 199 -6.99 16.23 12.29
CA GLU A 199 -5.89 15.27 12.17
C GLU A 199 -4.56 15.89 12.62
N TYR A 200 -4.24 17.10 12.16
CA TYR A 200 -3.01 17.80 12.57
C TYR A 200 -2.99 18.19 14.04
N LEU A 201 -4.13 18.66 14.58
CA LEU A 201 -4.20 18.99 16.01
C LEU A 201 -4.00 17.75 16.89
N ARG A 202 -4.66 16.64 16.56
CA ARG A 202 -4.47 15.36 17.27
C ARG A 202 -3.05 14.82 17.10
N GLY A 203 -2.50 14.87 15.89
CA GLY A 203 -1.12 14.47 15.59
C GLY A 203 -0.10 15.25 16.42
N ALA A 204 -0.27 16.57 16.53
CA ALA A 204 0.58 17.40 17.37
C ALA A 204 0.54 16.98 18.86
N VAL A 205 -0.65 16.71 19.38
CA VAL A 205 -0.79 16.19 20.76
C VAL A 205 -0.11 14.83 20.94
N ARG A 206 -0.24 13.94 19.93
CA ARG A 206 0.44 12.63 19.98
C ARG A 206 1.97 12.76 19.93
N LEU A 207 2.51 13.65 19.11
CA LEU A 207 3.95 13.95 19.07
C LEU A 207 4.47 14.43 20.43
N LEU A 208 3.74 15.33 21.10
CA LEU A 208 4.11 15.79 22.46
C LEU A 208 4.15 14.63 23.48
N LYS A 209 3.35 13.60 23.29
CA LYS A 209 3.27 12.43 24.17
C LYS A 209 4.16 11.26 23.71
N GLU A 210 4.86 11.37 22.59
CA GLU A 210 5.57 10.26 21.95
C GLU A 210 6.58 9.60 22.90
N LYS A 211 7.44 10.38 23.57
CA LYS A 211 8.42 9.84 24.51
C LYS A 211 7.77 9.02 25.63
N ARG A 212 6.66 9.51 26.20
CA ARG A 212 5.93 8.81 27.27
C ARG A 212 5.28 7.51 26.74
N ARG A 213 4.75 7.55 25.52
CA ARG A 213 4.14 6.37 24.87
C ARG A 213 5.20 5.31 24.58
N ASN A 214 6.36 5.72 24.08
CA ASN A 214 7.47 4.79 23.81
C ASN A 214 7.99 4.15 25.09
N GLN A 215 8.12 4.91 26.18
CA GLN A 215 8.49 4.36 27.50
C GLN A 215 7.46 3.37 28.04
N ALA A 216 6.16 3.70 27.92
CA ALA A 216 5.09 2.76 28.34
C ALA A 216 5.13 1.46 27.51
N ALA A 217 5.39 1.56 26.21
CA ALA A 217 5.53 0.39 25.34
C ALA A 217 6.74 -0.48 25.74
N GLU A 218 7.88 0.14 26.08
CA GLU A 218 9.06 -0.60 26.56
C GLU A 218 8.81 -1.30 27.90
N HIS A 219 8.11 -0.64 28.82
CA HIS A 219 7.74 -1.26 30.10
C HIS A 219 6.79 -2.44 29.92
N LEU A 220 5.81 -2.33 29.00
CA LEU A 220 4.90 -3.44 28.70
C LEU A 220 5.69 -4.64 28.15
N LEU A 221 6.53 -4.44 27.13
CA LEU A 221 7.34 -5.52 26.55
C LEU A 221 8.28 -6.16 27.58
N ALA A 222 8.92 -5.35 28.43
CA ALA A 222 9.75 -5.85 29.53
C ALA A 222 8.96 -6.71 30.51
N SER A 223 7.73 -6.30 30.88
CA SER A 223 6.84 -7.08 31.75
C SER A 223 6.40 -8.40 31.12
N LEU A 224 6.10 -8.41 29.80
CA LEU A 224 5.75 -9.64 29.08
C LEU A 224 6.92 -10.62 29.07
N ARG A 225 8.15 -10.11 28.82
CA ARG A 225 9.39 -10.90 28.84
C ARG A 225 9.66 -11.46 30.24
N GLU A 226 9.57 -10.66 31.30
CA GLU A 226 9.81 -11.10 32.68
C GLU A 226 8.85 -12.22 33.09
N LYS A 227 7.60 -12.15 32.62
CA LYS A 227 6.58 -13.17 32.89
C LYS A 227 6.61 -14.34 31.91
N ALA A 228 7.54 -14.35 30.95
CA ALA A 228 7.65 -15.35 29.89
C ALA A 228 6.33 -15.56 29.12
N VAL A 229 5.58 -14.46 28.86
CA VAL A 229 4.30 -14.52 28.17
C VAL A 229 4.52 -14.90 26.71
N ARG A 230 3.84 -15.94 26.25
CA ARG A 230 3.80 -16.36 24.85
C ARG A 230 2.77 -15.52 24.10
N TYR A 231 3.16 -14.81 23.05
CA TYR A 231 2.24 -13.91 22.35
C TYR A 231 2.44 -13.87 20.84
N TYR A 232 1.33 -13.59 20.14
CA TYR A 232 1.31 -13.15 18.75
C TYR A 232 1.15 -11.64 18.65
N VAL A 233 1.62 -11.04 17.57
CA VAL A 233 1.45 -9.60 17.33
C VAL A 233 0.36 -9.38 16.28
N LEU A 234 -0.54 -8.43 16.53
CA LEU A 234 -1.51 -7.93 15.55
C LEU A 234 -1.27 -6.43 15.32
N PRO A 235 -0.59 -6.04 14.23
CA PRO A 235 -0.46 -4.65 13.83
C PRO A 235 -1.82 -4.09 13.40
N LEU A 236 -2.28 -3.03 14.06
CA LEU A 236 -3.51 -2.32 13.66
C LEU A 236 -3.27 -1.52 12.36
N GLN A 237 -4.29 -1.43 11.54
CA GLN A 237 -4.30 -0.59 10.35
C GLN A 237 -5.18 0.65 10.56
N LEU A 238 -4.95 1.69 9.78
CA LEU A 238 -5.77 2.90 9.85
C LEU A 238 -7.15 2.64 9.25
N GLU A 239 -8.21 3.17 9.86
CA GLU A 239 -9.57 3.08 9.32
C GLU A 239 -9.71 3.70 7.92
N GLY A 240 -8.86 4.68 7.60
CA GLY A 240 -8.79 5.31 6.28
C GLY A 240 -8.03 4.53 5.23
N ASP A 241 -7.37 3.43 5.58
CA ASP A 241 -6.54 2.67 4.67
C ASP A 241 -7.39 1.93 3.61
N PHE A 242 -6.99 2.04 2.34
CA PHE A 242 -7.62 1.30 1.25
C PHE A 242 -7.42 -0.21 1.38
N GLN A 243 -6.38 -0.67 2.06
CA GLN A 243 -6.17 -2.09 2.35
C GLN A 243 -7.31 -2.65 3.19
N LEU A 244 -7.83 -1.88 4.15
CA LEU A 244 -9.03 -2.23 4.91
C LEU A 244 -10.30 -2.02 4.06
N ARG A 245 -10.50 -0.82 3.51
CA ARG A 245 -11.78 -0.38 2.94
C ARG A 245 -12.11 -0.94 1.57
N ARG A 246 -11.11 -1.40 0.80
CA ARG A 246 -11.27 -1.84 -0.60
C ARG A 246 -10.67 -3.20 -0.91
N HIS A 247 -9.65 -3.59 -0.15
CA HIS A 247 -9.00 -4.88 -0.32
C HIS A 247 -9.36 -5.86 0.80
N SER A 248 -10.43 -5.58 1.55
CA SER A 248 -11.00 -6.48 2.54
C SER A 248 -12.54 -6.42 2.51
N PRO A 249 -13.24 -7.42 3.07
CA PRO A 249 -14.69 -7.41 3.22
C PRO A 249 -15.17 -6.61 4.43
N PHE A 250 -14.26 -6.03 5.22
CA PHE A 250 -14.58 -5.38 6.49
C PHE A 250 -14.81 -3.88 6.32
N ASP A 251 -15.81 -3.35 7.03
CA ASP A 251 -16.11 -1.93 7.07
C ASP A 251 -15.26 -1.18 8.10
N SER A 252 -14.76 -1.88 9.13
CA SER A 252 -13.91 -1.34 10.18
C SER A 252 -12.90 -2.36 10.70
N PHE A 253 -11.81 -1.88 11.30
CA PHE A 253 -10.83 -2.76 11.93
C PHE A 253 -11.36 -3.40 13.24
N GLU A 254 -12.41 -2.85 13.83
CA GLU A 254 -13.11 -3.48 14.97
C GLU A 254 -13.63 -4.87 14.59
N GLN A 255 -14.17 -5.08 13.37
CA GLN A 255 -14.61 -6.39 12.90
C GLN A 255 -13.45 -7.39 12.77
N VAL A 256 -12.25 -6.90 12.42
CA VAL A 256 -11.03 -7.72 12.41
C VAL A 256 -10.67 -8.17 13.83
N LEU A 257 -10.74 -7.25 14.80
CA LEU A 257 -10.49 -7.59 16.21
C LEU A 257 -11.52 -8.58 16.74
N GLU A 258 -12.81 -8.47 16.38
CA GLU A 258 -13.85 -9.44 16.77
C GLU A 258 -13.49 -10.87 16.34
N ILE A 259 -13.14 -11.05 15.07
CA ILE A 259 -12.75 -12.37 14.54
C ILE A 259 -11.52 -12.93 15.26
N VAL A 260 -10.49 -12.10 15.46
CA VAL A 260 -9.25 -12.54 16.08
C VAL A 260 -9.45 -12.87 17.57
N PHE A 261 -10.25 -12.07 18.30
CA PHE A 261 -10.51 -12.31 19.71
C PHE A 261 -11.44 -13.50 19.93
N GLN A 262 -12.42 -13.71 19.06
CA GLN A 262 -13.24 -14.90 19.07
C GLN A 262 -12.38 -16.15 18.89
N SER A 263 -11.54 -16.18 17.84
CA SER A 263 -10.63 -17.31 17.61
C SER A 263 -9.62 -17.50 18.76
N LEU A 264 -9.11 -16.40 19.35
CA LEU A 264 -8.22 -16.46 20.51
C LEU A 264 -8.92 -17.12 21.72
N ALA A 265 -10.21 -16.83 21.93
CA ALA A 265 -11.00 -17.36 23.02
C ALA A 265 -11.37 -18.85 22.84
N GLU A 266 -11.78 -19.22 21.63
CA GLU A 266 -12.35 -20.53 21.33
C GLU A 266 -11.30 -21.57 20.92
N GLU A 267 -10.20 -21.14 20.29
CA GLU A 267 -9.31 -22.02 19.56
C GLU A 267 -7.84 -21.96 20.01
N ALA A 268 -7.38 -20.85 20.60
CA ALA A 268 -5.98 -20.72 21.00
C ALA A 268 -5.70 -21.35 22.38
N PRO A 269 -4.47 -21.88 22.62
CA PRO A 269 -4.05 -22.31 23.96
C PRO A 269 -4.24 -21.20 25.00
N GLU A 270 -4.62 -21.56 26.24
CA GLU A 270 -4.95 -20.60 27.31
C GLU A 270 -3.76 -19.68 27.67
N ASP A 271 -2.53 -20.15 27.49
CA ASP A 271 -1.30 -19.42 27.78
C ASP A 271 -0.82 -18.53 26.62
N VAL A 272 -1.54 -18.51 25.48
CA VAL A 272 -1.25 -17.68 24.32
C VAL A 272 -1.97 -16.35 24.45
N HIS A 273 -1.23 -15.26 24.30
CA HIS A 273 -1.69 -13.88 24.36
C HIS A 273 -1.59 -13.19 22.99
N ILE A 274 -2.18 -12.01 22.87
CA ILE A 274 -2.04 -11.17 21.68
C ILE A 274 -1.61 -9.75 22.07
N VAL A 275 -0.65 -9.21 21.34
CA VAL A 275 -0.18 -7.83 21.47
C VAL A 275 -0.69 -7.04 20.28
N LEU A 276 -1.61 -6.14 20.52
CA LEU A 276 -2.14 -5.19 19.53
C LEU A 276 -1.16 -4.03 19.41
N LYS A 277 -0.61 -3.81 18.23
CA LYS A 277 0.35 -2.72 17.99
C LYS A 277 -0.31 -1.59 17.23
N SER A 278 -0.44 -0.41 17.86
CA SER A 278 -0.99 0.78 17.21
C SER A 278 -0.18 1.18 15.97
N HIS A 279 -0.86 1.68 14.94
CA HIS A 279 -0.21 2.18 13.74
C HIS A 279 0.60 3.46 14.06
N PRO A 280 1.82 3.64 13.52
CA PRO A 280 2.65 4.83 13.79
C PRO A 280 1.96 6.16 13.45
N LEU A 281 1.16 6.18 12.36
CA LEU A 281 0.43 7.35 11.88
C LEU A 281 -0.97 7.49 12.46
N ASP A 282 -1.38 6.61 13.37
CA ASP A 282 -2.65 6.76 14.06
C ASP A 282 -2.61 8.00 14.97
N VAL A 283 -3.50 8.94 14.74
CA VAL A 283 -3.61 10.18 15.54
C VAL A 283 -4.66 10.10 16.64
N GLY A 284 -5.27 8.93 16.83
CA GLY A 284 -6.23 8.64 17.91
C GLY A 284 -7.64 9.20 17.63
N PHE A 285 -8.11 9.08 16.40
CA PHE A 285 -9.54 9.28 16.12
C PHE A 285 -10.37 8.15 16.72
N GLU A 286 -9.88 6.93 16.60
CA GLU A 286 -10.47 5.76 17.20
C GLU A 286 -9.88 5.51 18.59
N ASP A 287 -10.74 5.20 19.57
CA ASP A 287 -10.31 4.78 20.92
C ASP A 287 -9.95 3.28 20.91
N TRP A 288 -8.86 2.93 20.21
CA TRP A 288 -8.43 1.53 20.13
C TRP A 288 -8.20 0.86 21.48
N PRO A 289 -7.64 1.51 22.50
CA PRO A 289 -7.57 0.92 23.84
C PRO A 289 -8.95 0.57 24.41
N GLY A 290 -9.93 1.48 24.30
CA GLY A 290 -11.29 1.25 24.75
C GLY A 290 -12.02 0.18 23.95
N VAL A 291 -11.89 0.19 22.61
CA VAL A 291 -12.44 -0.83 21.71
C VAL A 291 -11.87 -2.20 22.06
N SER A 292 -10.53 -2.31 22.15
CA SER A 292 -9.85 -3.56 22.46
C SER A 292 -10.28 -4.12 23.80
N LYS A 293 -10.36 -3.27 24.84
CA LYS A 293 -10.81 -3.68 26.15
C LYS A 293 -12.25 -4.20 26.13
N ARG A 294 -13.18 -3.47 25.51
CA ARG A 294 -14.60 -3.86 25.39
C ARG A 294 -14.76 -5.22 24.71
N LEU A 295 -14.04 -5.43 23.61
CA LEU A 295 -14.07 -6.69 22.87
C LEU A 295 -13.42 -7.83 23.66
N ALA A 296 -12.27 -7.58 24.29
CA ALA A 296 -11.58 -8.57 25.11
C ALA A 296 -12.44 -9.03 26.31
N ASP A 297 -13.13 -8.09 26.97
CA ASP A 297 -14.10 -8.39 28.04
C ASP A 297 -15.29 -9.22 27.51
N ARG A 298 -15.82 -8.89 26.32
CA ARG A 298 -16.92 -9.61 25.65
C ARG A 298 -16.58 -11.06 25.34
N PHE A 299 -15.37 -11.32 24.88
CA PHE A 299 -14.90 -12.67 24.53
C PHE A 299 -14.20 -13.40 25.70
N GLY A 300 -14.10 -12.78 26.89
CA GLY A 300 -13.48 -13.39 28.06
C GLY A 300 -11.96 -13.55 27.98
N VAL A 301 -11.29 -12.74 27.13
CA VAL A 301 -9.82 -12.78 26.89
C VAL A 301 -9.09 -11.55 27.43
N GLY A 302 -9.70 -10.80 28.37
CA GLY A 302 -9.16 -9.54 28.89
C GLY A 302 -7.72 -9.61 29.38
N ASP A 303 -7.36 -10.67 30.09
CA ASP A 303 -6.01 -10.88 30.62
C ASP A 303 -4.98 -11.29 29.54
N ARG A 304 -5.46 -11.69 28.37
CA ARG A 304 -4.64 -12.19 27.25
C ARG A 304 -4.41 -11.15 26.13
N VAL A 305 -5.04 -9.97 26.23
CA VAL A 305 -4.94 -8.90 25.21
C VAL A 305 -4.14 -7.73 25.77
N HIS A 306 -3.06 -7.38 25.08
CA HIS A 306 -2.18 -6.29 25.46
C HIS A 306 -2.14 -5.22 24.38
N PHE A 307 -2.27 -3.94 24.75
CA PHE A 307 -2.25 -2.83 23.81
C PHE A 307 -0.93 -2.08 23.86
N LEU A 308 -0.18 -2.10 22.76
CA LEU A 308 1.13 -1.49 22.61
C LEU A 308 1.03 -0.18 21.80
N ASP A 309 1.00 0.96 22.50
CA ASP A 309 0.95 2.29 21.88
C ASP A 309 2.31 2.98 21.93
N GLY A 310 3.06 2.93 20.86
CA GLY A 310 4.42 3.48 20.75
C GLY A 310 5.46 2.43 20.33
N GLY A 311 6.67 2.87 20.08
CA GLY A 311 7.75 2.01 19.55
C GLY A 311 7.53 1.50 18.12
N GLY A 312 8.55 0.88 17.57
CA GLY A 312 8.50 0.19 16.26
C GLY A 312 8.01 -1.25 16.38
N LEU A 313 7.99 -1.97 15.24
CA LEU A 313 7.62 -3.38 15.18
C LEU A 313 8.78 -4.32 15.54
N ALA A 314 10.04 -3.91 15.38
CA ALA A 314 11.19 -4.77 15.61
C ALA A 314 11.19 -5.38 17.02
N LYS A 315 11.04 -4.56 18.07
CA LYS A 315 11.03 -5.06 19.46
C LYS A 315 9.95 -6.08 19.78
N PRO A 316 8.64 -5.84 19.46
CA PRO A 316 7.63 -6.86 19.72
C PRO A 316 7.81 -8.11 18.85
N PHE A 317 8.52 -8.07 17.73
CA PHE A 317 8.80 -9.23 16.91
C PHE A 317 9.89 -10.14 17.49
N GLU A 318 10.82 -9.62 18.30
CA GLU A 318 11.95 -10.39 18.87
C GLU A 318 11.50 -11.63 19.67
N GLU A 319 10.32 -11.57 20.30
CA GLU A 319 9.82 -12.64 21.19
C GLU A 319 8.42 -13.13 20.78
N ALA A 320 7.88 -12.65 19.65
CA ALA A 320 6.59 -13.09 19.16
C ALA A 320 6.63 -14.53 18.65
N LEU A 321 5.56 -15.27 18.86
CA LEU A 321 5.33 -16.59 18.25
C LEU A 321 5.00 -16.47 16.75
N GLY A 322 4.47 -15.33 16.33
CA GLY A 322 4.09 -15.03 14.96
C GLY A 322 3.27 -13.75 14.87
N VAL A 323 2.80 -13.44 13.67
CA VAL A 323 2.05 -12.23 13.38
C VAL A 323 0.74 -12.56 12.68
N VAL A 324 -0.37 -12.07 13.23
CA VAL A 324 -1.67 -12.02 12.54
C VAL A 324 -1.82 -10.64 11.94
N THR A 325 -2.21 -10.55 10.69
CA THR A 325 -2.46 -9.25 10.03
C THR A 325 -3.61 -9.35 9.04
N LEU A 326 -4.29 -8.24 8.79
CA LEU A 326 -5.27 -8.23 7.70
C LEU A 326 -4.55 -8.47 6.35
N ASN A 327 -3.77 -7.50 5.90
CA ASN A 327 -2.95 -7.54 4.68
C ASN A 327 -1.83 -6.48 4.69
N SER A 328 -1.41 -6.07 5.91
CA SER A 328 -0.43 -5.00 6.10
C SER A 328 0.98 -5.40 5.63
N THR A 329 1.76 -4.42 5.15
CA THR A 329 3.20 -4.61 4.90
C THR A 329 3.99 -5.00 6.15
N ALA A 330 3.45 -4.81 7.35
CA ALA A 330 4.02 -5.33 8.60
C ALA A 330 4.16 -6.87 8.59
N GLY A 331 3.30 -7.58 7.82
CA GLY A 331 3.46 -9.02 7.61
C GLY A 331 4.73 -9.36 6.83
N LEU A 332 5.09 -8.56 5.82
CA LEU A 332 6.37 -8.76 5.11
C LEU A 332 7.57 -8.46 6.03
N GLU A 333 7.48 -7.44 6.89
CA GLU A 333 8.52 -7.16 7.90
C GLU A 333 8.66 -8.33 8.88
N ALA A 334 7.55 -8.98 9.27
CA ALA A 334 7.55 -10.16 10.12
C ALA A 334 8.18 -11.39 9.43
N LEU A 335 7.86 -11.64 8.15
CA LEU A 335 8.51 -12.69 7.36
C LEU A 335 10.02 -12.46 7.28
N GLN A 336 10.47 -11.22 7.06
CA GLN A 336 11.89 -10.86 7.04
C GLN A 336 12.57 -11.04 8.42
N ALA A 337 11.80 -10.95 9.50
CA ALA A 337 12.26 -11.28 10.85
C ALA A 337 12.22 -12.79 11.15
N GLY A 338 11.83 -13.63 10.18
CA GLY A 338 11.74 -15.09 10.32
C GLY A 338 10.49 -15.57 11.06
N LEU A 339 9.50 -14.72 11.26
CA LEU A 339 8.27 -15.05 11.99
C LEU A 339 7.22 -15.66 11.07
N PRO A 340 6.46 -16.65 11.55
CA PRO A 340 5.26 -17.10 10.87
C PRO A 340 4.22 -15.97 10.80
N VAL A 341 3.55 -15.90 9.65
CA VAL A 341 2.53 -14.86 9.40
C VAL A 341 1.23 -15.48 8.92
N LYS A 342 0.13 -15.04 9.52
CA LYS A 342 -1.24 -15.30 9.07
C LYS A 342 -1.87 -14.03 8.53
N THR A 343 -2.25 -14.04 7.25
CA THR A 343 -3.07 -12.99 6.65
C THR A 343 -4.56 -13.37 6.71
N LEU A 344 -5.42 -12.41 7.05
CA LEU A 344 -6.87 -12.65 7.09
C LEU A 344 -7.53 -12.46 5.73
N VAL A 345 -6.91 -11.67 4.86
CA VAL A 345 -7.27 -11.51 3.45
C VAL A 345 -6.02 -11.55 2.57
N PRO A 346 -6.13 -11.84 1.26
CA PRO A 346 -4.97 -11.97 0.40
C PRO A 346 -4.09 -10.71 0.37
N ALA A 347 -2.83 -10.86 0.72
CA ALA A 347 -1.77 -9.86 0.56
C ALA A 347 -0.84 -10.25 -0.59
N HIS A 348 -0.01 -9.33 -1.07
CA HIS A 348 0.93 -9.63 -2.17
C HIS A 348 1.99 -10.69 -1.80
N TYR A 349 2.28 -10.83 -0.50
CA TYR A 349 3.19 -11.84 0.07
C TYR A 349 2.46 -13.08 0.63
N ASP A 350 1.14 -13.15 0.50
CA ASP A 350 0.34 -14.32 0.92
C ASP A 350 0.51 -15.45 -0.09
N ILE A 351 1.53 -16.26 0.13
CA ILE A 351 2.05 -17.27 -0.78
C ILE A 351 2.29 -18.55 0.04
N ALA A 352 1.99 -19.72 -0.54
CA ALA A 352 2.31 -21.01 0.08
C ALA A 352 3.80 -21.07 0.42
N ASP A 353 4.13 -21.67 1.53
CA ASP A 353 5.48 -21.78 2.12
C ASP A 353 6.09 -20.45 2.60
N LEU A 354 5.44 -19.30 2.38
CA LEU A 354 5.81 -18.03 3.02
C LEU A 354 4.88 -17.67 4.17
N THR A 355 3.58 -17.88 4.00
CA THR A 355 2.57 -17.56 5.02
C THR A 355 1.77 -18.80 5.38
N HIS A 356 1.22 -18.80 6.59
CA HIS A 356 0.33 -19.87 7.03
C HIS A 356 -0.97 -19.84 6.21
N GLN A 357 -1.26 -20.92 5.48
CA GLN A 357 -2.42 -21.01 4.59
C GLN A 357 -3.67 -21.56 5.29
N GLY A 358 -3.53 -22.22 6.46
CA GLY A 358 -4.64 -22.69 7.28
C GLY A 358 -5.45 -21.55 7.91
N ASP A 359 -6.42 -21.87 8.73
CA ASP A 359 -7.22 -20.91 9.52
C ASP A 359 -6.44 -20.38 10.76
N LEU A 360 -7.09 -19.54 11.55
CA LEU A 360 -6.51 -19.04 12.80
C LEU A 360 -6.33 -20.16 13.84
N ALA A 361 -7.24 -21.13 13.89
CA ALA A 361 -7.15 -22.27 14.80
C ALA A 361 -5.84 -23.02 14.62
N THR A 362 -5.54 -23.40 13.38
CA THR A 362 -4.28 -24.07 13.06
C THR A 362 -3.06 -23.18 13.26
N PHE A 363 -3.18 -21.87 13.03
CA PHE A 363 -2.09 -20.92 13.24
C PHE A 363 -1.68 -20.78 14.71
N TRP A 364 -2.62 -20.85 15.65
CA TRP A 364 -2.32 -20.78 17.09
C TRP A 364 -1.51 -21.98 17.59
N HIS A 365 -1.69 -23.14 16.96
CA HIS A 365 -1.09 -24.40 17.41
C HIS A 365 0.16 -24.83 16.65
N ASP A 366 0.13 -24.66 15.32
CA ASP A 366 1.19 -25.13 14.42
C ASP A 366 1.43 -24.09 13.30
N PRO A 367 2.00 -22.92 13.64
CA PRO A 367 2.26 -21.88 12.66
C PRO A 367 3.37 -22.29 11.68
N VAL A 368 3.12 -22.11 10.38
CA VAL A 368 4.10 -22.37 9.33
C VAL A 368 5.12 -21.24 9.27
N TYR A 369 6.40 -21.58 9.43
CA TYR A 369 7.52 -20.64 9.28
C TYR A 369 7.81 -20.38 7.80
N PRO A 370 8.26 -19.17 7.43
CA PRO A 370 8.60 -18.90 6.04
C PRO A 370 9.82 -19.71 5.57
N ASP A 371 9.73 -20.28 4.37
CA ASP A 371 10.87 -20.83 3.69
C ASP A 371 11.85 -19.70 3.33
N THR A 372 13.10 -19.81 3.79
CA THR A 372 14.10 -18.75 3.68
C THR A 372 14.59 -18.53 2.25
N ASP A 373 14.66 -19.57 1.44
CA ASP A 373 15.11 -19.49 0.06
C ASP A 373 14.01 -18.87 -0.80
N LEU A 374 12.77 -19.31 -0.60
CA LEU A 374 11.61 -18.71 -1.26
C LEU A 374 11.42 -17.25 -0.85
N LEU A 375 11.61 -16.90 0.44
CA LEU A 375 11.51 -15.51 0.90
C LEU A 375 12.59 -14.63 0.25
N SER A 376 13.81 -15.11 0.16
CA SER A 376 14.89 -14.41 -0.54
C SER A 376 14.56 -14.21 -2.02
N ALA A 377 14.11 -15.26 -2.70
CA ALA A 377 13.69 -15.19 -4.09
C ALA A 377 12.49 -14.25 -4.28
N TYR A 378 11.51 -14.28 -3.38
CA TYR A 378 10.36 -13.38 -3.41
C TYR A 378 10.77 -11.91 -3.31
N ILE A 379 11.67 -11.55 -2.37
CA ILE A 379 12.17 -10.18 -2.22
C ILE A 379 12.93 -9.73 -3.48
N GLN A 380 13.75 -10.60 -4.07
CA GLN A 380 14.46 -10.30 -5.31
C GLN A 380 13.51 -10.13 -6.50
N ALA A 381 12.56 -11.06 -6.67
CA ALA A 381 11.56 -11.00 -7.72
C ALA A 381 10.71 -9.72 -7.63
N LEU A 382 10.26 -9.37 -6.42
CA LEU A 382 9.49 -8.16 -6.15
C LEU A 382 10.32 -6.91 -6.50
N ALA A 383 11.58 -6.83 -5.99
CA ALA A 383 12.48 -5.71 -6.24
C ALA A 383 12.78 -5.48 -7.71
N ALA A 384 12.98 -6.56 -8.47
CA ALA A 384 13.33 -6.49 -9.89
C ALA A 384 12.15 -6.11 -10.78
N SER A 385 10.93 -6.59 -10.45
CA SER A 385 9.81 -6.55 -11.37
C SER A 385 8.77 -5.47 -11.08
N THR A 386 8.44 -5.22 -9.81
CA THR A 386 7.36 -4.33 -9.38
C THR A 386 7.80 -3.16 -8.51
N GLN A 387 9.08 -3.12 -8.15
CA GLN A 387 9.61 -2.00 -7.37
C GLN A 387 10.59 -1.17 -8.20
N VAL A 388 10.69 0.10 -7.88
CA VAL A 388 11.71 1.01 -8.42
C VAL A 388 12.45 1.70 -7.30
N ARG A 389 13.74 1.91 -7.46
CA ARG A 389 14.55 2.68 -6.51
C ARG A 389 14.09 4.12 -6.46
N GLY A 390 14.01 4.64 -5.24
CA GLY A 390 13.68 6.01 -4.94
C GLY A 390 12.72 6.16 -3.76
N SER A 391 12.42 7.39 -3.38
CA SER A 391 11.52 7.69 -2.25
C SER A 391 10.91 9.07 -2.43
N ILE A 392 9.63 9.21 -2.15
CA ILE A 392 8.95 10.52 -2.15
C ILE A 392 9.28 11.37 -0.92
N HIS A 393 9.82 10.76 0.13
CA HIS A 393 10.13 11.43 1.39
C HIS A 393 11.65 11.69 1.56
N ASN A 394 12.39 11.71 0.45
CA ASN A 394 13.82 12.01 0.41
C ASN A 394 14.12 12.86 -0.83
N ALA A 395 14.91 13.93 -0.68
CA ALA A 395 15.14 14.89 -1.76
C ALA A 395 15.89 14.30 -2.96
N GLU A 396 16.88 13.45 -2.73
CA GLU A 396 17.58 12.71 -3.79
C GLU A 396 16.71 11.57 -4.30
N GLY A 397 16.06 10.84 -3.37
CA GLY A 397 15.22 9.70 -3.66
C GLY A 397 14.06 10.01 -4.60
N VAL A 398 13.48 11.23 -4.55
CA VAL A 398 12.37 11.60 -5.43
C VAL A 398 12.84 11.81 -6.88
N VAL A 399 14.04 12.32 -7.08
CA VAL A 399 14.65 12.46 -8.42
C VAL A 399 14.93 11.09 -9.02
N VAL A 400 15.55 10.21 -8.24
CA VAL A 400 15.84 8.83 -8.65
C VAL A 400 14.57 8.04 -8.96
N ALA A 401 13.52 8.21 -8.15
CA ALA A 401 12.21 7.61 -8.42
C ALA A 401 11.62 8.10 -9.74
N ALA A 402 11.68 9.41 -10.00
CA ALA A 402 11.17 10.01 -11.23
C ALA A 402 11.90 9.48 -12.48
N ASP A 403 13.22 9.39 -12.42
CA ASP A 403 14.03 8.87 -13.53
C ASP A 403 13.73 7.39 -13.81
N ASN A 404 13.60 6.57 -12.76
CA ASN A 404 13.29 5.14 -12.90
C ASN A 404 11.86 4.89 -13.40
N ILE A 405 10.86 5.64 -12.88
CA ILE A 405 9.47 5.53 -13.35
C ILE A 405 9.38 5.97 -14.80
N ALA A 406 9.96 7.12 -15.16
CA ALA A 406 9.94 7.62 -16.55
C ALA A 406 10.55 6.60 -17.52
N ARG A 407 11.69 6.01 -17.17
CA ARG A 407 12.36 4.99 -17.99
C ARG A 407 11.46 3.75 -18.17
N LYS A 408 10.91 3.19 -17.08
CA LYS A 408 10.07 1.99 -17.17
C LYS A 408 8.77 2.24 -17.94
N VAL A 409 8.14 3.40 -17.77
CA VAL A 409 6.96 3.81 -18.55
C VAL A 409 7.32 4.00 -20.03
N ALA A 410 8.46 4.64 -20.32
CA ALA A 410 8.90 4.88 -21.69
C ALA A 410 9.06 3.58 -22.49
N ILE A 411 9.62 2.54 -21.90
CA ILE A 411 9.81 1.25 -22.55
C ILE A 411 8.71 0.22 -22.23
N ARG A 412 7.66 0.61 -21.48
CA ARG A 412 6.57 -0.27 -21.00
C ARG A 412 7.05 -1.54 -20.31
N ASP A 413 8.11 -1.41 -19.52
CA ASP A 413 8.69 -2.52 -18.74
C ASP A 413 8.15 -2.54 -17.30
N LEU A 414 6.84 -2.70 -17.15
CA LEU A 414 6.19 -2.93 -15.86
C LEU A 414 5.91 -4.41 -15.68
N ASN A 415 6.04 -4.89 -14.45
CA ASN A 415 5.96 -6.32 -14.15
C ASN A 415 6.94 -7.13 -15.02
N SER A 416 8.22 -6.74 -14.97
CA SER A 416 9.32 -7.32 -15.76
C SER A 416 9.50 -8.82 -15.47
N PHE A 417 10.31 -9.50 -16.29
CA PHE A 417 10.69 -10.92 -16.11
C PHE A 417 9.50 -11.89 -16.10
N GLY A 418 8.39 -11.54 -16.77
CA GLY A 418 7.20 -12.40 -16.81
C GLY A 418 6.38 -12.39 -15.51
N SER A 419 6.52 -11.34 -14.71
CA SER A 419 5.76 -11.19 -13.46
C SER A 419 4.35 -10.61 -13.66
N TYR A 420 3.81 -10.64 -14.88
CA TYR A 420 2.44 -10.23 -15.17
C TYR A 420 1.56 -11.46 -15.42
N VAL A 421 0.67 -11.75 -14.49
CA VAL A 421 -0.30 -12.85 -14.56
C VAL A 421 -1.70 -12.28 -14.71
N ASP A 422 -2.44 -12.69 -15.72
CA ASP A 422 -3.81 -12.26 -15.94
C ASP A 422 -4.77 -13.47 -16.00
N PRO A 423 -5.88 -13.47 -15.24
CA PRO A 423 -6.31 -12.44 -14.28
C PRO A 423 -5.41 -12.34 -13.03
N PRO A 424 -5.52 -11.25 -12.23
CA PRO A 424 -4.77 -11.11 -10.97
C PRO A 424 -4.93 -12.35 -10.08
N PRO A 425 -3.85 -13.03 -9.67
CA PRO A 425 -3.94 -14.37 -9.06
C PRO A 425 -4.65 -14.37 -7.70
N ARG A 426 -4.73 -13.22 -7.02
CA ARG A 426 -5.39 -13.07 -5.71
C ARG A 426 -6.87 -12.72 -5.81
N LEU A 427 -7.34 -12.31 -7.00
CA LEU A 427 -8.68 -11.74 -7.22
C LEU A 427 -9.80 -12.75 -6.90
N ALA A 428 -9.68 -14.00 -7.35
CA ALA A 428 -10.70 -15.00 -7.12
C ALA A 428 -10.90 -15.28 -5.61
N ARG A 429 -9.81 -15.42 -4.86
CA ARG A 429 -9.85 -15.64 -3.40
C ARG A 429 -10.40 -14.39 -2.67
N ALA A 430 -10.00 -13.20 -3.10
CA ALA A 430 -10.52 -11.96 -2.52
C ALA A 430 -12.05 -11.84 -2.70
N ARG A 431 -12.56 -12.12 -3.91
CA ARG A 431 -13.99 -12.13 -4.18
C ARG A 431 -14.75 -13.19 -3.39
N ALA A 432 -14.18 -14.37 -3.22
CA ALA A 432 -14.77 -15.44 -2.39
C ALA A 432 -14.89 -15.04 -0.92
N LEU A 433 -13.99 -14.17 -0.42
CA LEU A 433 -14.06 -13.57 0.91
C LEU A 433 -15.01 -12.36 1.01
N GLY A 434 -15.65 -11.95 -0.08
CA GLY A 434 -16.58 -10.80 -0.10
C GLY A 434 -15.91 -9.45 -0.28
N VAL A 435 -14.64 -9.39 -0.73
CA VAL A 435 -13.96 -8.11 -1.04
C VAL A 435 -14.69 -7.40 -2.19
N PRO A 436 -15.05 -6.11 -2.09
CA PRO A 436 -15.87 -5.38 -3.06
C PRO A 436 -15.03 -4.88 -4.25
N LEU A 437 -14.54 -5.82 -5.09
CA LEU A 437 -13.67 -5.58 -6.27
C LEU A 437 -14.38 -5.85 -7.58
#